data_74e7e57541494355441dec2d7a39faa6
#
_entry.id   74e7e57541494355441dec2d7a39faa6
#
_cell.length_a   1.000
_cell.length_b   1.000
_cell.length_c   1.000
_cell.angle_alpha   90.00
_cell.angle_beta   90.00
_cell.angle_gamma   90.00
#
_symmetry.space_group_name_H-M   'P 1'
#
loop_
_entity.id
_entity.type
_entity.pdbx_description
1 polymer ?
#
loop_
_entity_poly.entity_id
_entity_poly.type
_entity_poly.pdbx_seq_one_letter_code
_entity_poly.pdbx_strand_id
1 'polypeptide(L)'
;MLNKNLVILSLSQIFSFSAAPITVFLSGIIGSQISPIKSLSTLPMSISVVGIAVGAIFATKLMSLIGRKAGFIFASLGNSLVSLLAAYSIMEQNFILFCVANFFLGVGMAFTHQYRFAAAESVEKDKIPKAISIILLGGIISAFVGPGIANFSKDIISDQLYVGSYILSLIHI
;
A
#
# COMPACT_ATOMS: atom_id res chain seq x y z
N MET A 1 -3.23 -10.41 26.61
CA MET A 1 -1.83 -9.98 26.50
C MET A 1 -1.38 -10.07 25.06
N LEU A 2 -0.47 -9.20 24.64
CA LEU A 2 0.07 -9.18 23.27
C LEU A 2 0.85 -10.49 23.01
N ASN A 3 0.36 -11.32 22.11
CA ASN A 3 1.14 -12.47 21.66
C ASN A 3 2.12 -12.02 20.55
N LYS A 4 3.17 -12.81 20.31
CA LYS A 4 4.21 -12.49 19.32
C LYS A 4 3.62 -12.21 17.93
N ASN A 5 2.60 -12.97 17.51
CA ASN A 5 1.97 -12.81 16.22
C ASN A 5 1.24 -11.46 16.09
N LEU A 6 0.51 -11.04 17.12
CA LEU A 6 -0.18 -9.77 17.13
C LEU A 6 0.80 -8.59 17.05
N VAL A 7 1.95 -8.67 17.74
CA VAL A 7 2.99 -7.63 17.65
C VAL A 7 3.56 -7.55 16.23
N ILE A 8 3.91 -8.69 15.63
CA ILE A 8 4.43 -8.74 14.27
C ILE A 8 3.41 -8.17 13.29
N LEU A 9 2.15 -8.60 13.36
CA LEU A 9 1.08 -8.12 12.49
C LEU A 9 0.84 -6.60 12.64
N SER A 10 0.95 -6.08 13.88
CA SER A 10 0.78 -4.65 14.14
C SER A 10 1.91 -3.82 13.53
N LEU A 11 3.15 -4.28 13.66
CA LEU A 11 4.30 -3.63 13.03
C LEU A 11 4.19 -3.71 11.50
N SER A 12 3.86 -4.89 10.95
CA SER A 12 3.63 -5.05 9.51
C SER A 12 2.51 -4.13 9.01
N GLN A 13 1.43 -3.95 9.79
CA GLN A 13 0.35 -3.02 9.46
C GLN A 13 0.87 -1.58 9.35
N ILE A 14 1.67 -1.12 10.31
CA ILE A 14 2.21 0.26 10.29
C ILE A 14 3.04 0.48 9.03
N PHE A 15 3.97 -0.42 8.74
CA PHE A 15 4.85 -0.28 7.58
C PHE A 15 4.09 -0.46 6.25
N SER A 16 3.41 -1.56 6.04
CA SER A 16 2.72 -1.83 4.77
C SER A 16 1.59 -0.82 4.50
N PHE A 17 0.88 -0.36 5.54
CA PHE A 17 -0.20 0.61 5.35
C PHE A 17 0.31 2.04 5.14
N SER A 18 1.57 2.36 5.49
CA SER A 18 2.15 3.68 5.22
C SER A 18 2.32 3.98 3.72
N ALA A 19 2.39 2.94 2.88
CA ALA A 19 2.38 3.09 1.42
C ALA A 19 1.06 3.69 0.90
N ALA A 20 -0.07 3.47 1.59
CA ALA A 20 -1.38 3.98 1.17
C ALA A 20 -1.45 5.53 1.14
N PRO A 21 -1.14 6.26 2.23
CA PRO A 21 -1.12 7.73 2.21
C PRO A 21 -0.10 8.27 1.21
N ILE A 22 1.06 7.62 1.04
CA ILE A 22 2.07 8.00 0.05
C ILE A 22 1.46 7.93 -1.35
N THR A 23 0.90 6.78 -1.71
CA THR A 23 0.29 6.56 -3.03
C THR A 23 -0.84 7.54 -3.30
N VAL A 24 -1.75 7.75 -2.34
CA VAL A 24 -2.88 8.67 -2.48
C VAL A 24 -2.39 10.11 -2.67
N PHE A 25 -1.46 10.56 -1.83
CA PHE A 25 -0.93 11.93 -1.87
C PHE A 25 -0.13 12.18 -3.17
N LEU A 26 0.79 11.27 -3.51
CA LEU A 26 1.66 11.45 -4.66
C LEU A 26 0.95 11.22 -5.99
N SER A 27 -0.01 10.29 -6.07
CA SER A 27 -0.69 10.02 -7.35
C SER A 27 -1.51 11.21 -7.84
N GLY A 28 -2.04 12.05 -6.94
CA GLY A 28 -2.69 13.30 -7.31
C GLY A 28 -1.70 14.33 -7.86
N ILE A 29 -0.56 14.52 -7.20
CA ILE A 29 0.48 15.47 -7.60
C ILE A 29 1.10 15.05 -8.94
N ILE A 30 1.58 13.82 -9.02
CA ILE A 30 2.20 13.27 -10.22
C ILE A 30 1.20 13.21 -11.38
N GLY A 31 -0.03 12.76 -11.10
CA GLY A 31 -1.09 12.77 -12.09
C GLY A 31 -1.35 14.16 -12.69
N SER A 32 -1.24 15.22 -11.89
CA SER A 32 -1.37 16.61 -12.40
C SER A 32 -0.21 17.05 -13.28
N GLN A 33 0.97 16.44 -13.12
CA GLN A 33 2.19 16.77 -13.87
C GLN A 33 2.25 16.02 -15.21
N ILE A 34 1.94 14.71 -15.21
CA ILE A 34 2.13 13.84 -16.38
C ILE A 34 0.82 13.56 -17.15
N SER A 35 -0.33 14.02 -16.65
CA SER A 35 -1.61 13.80 -17.33
C SER A 35 -1.71 14.64 -18.60
N PRO A 36 -2.10 14.03 -19.73
CA PRO A 36 -2.30 14.77 -20.98
C PRO A 36 -3.49 15.75 -20.91
N ILE A 37 -4.42 15.51 -20.00
CA ILE A 37 -5.65 16.31 -19.85
C ILE A 37 -5.84 16.58 -18.34
N LYS A 38 -5.99 17.85 -17.94
CA LYS A 38 -6.13 18.26 -16.53
C LYS A 38 -7.27 17.56 -15.78
N SER A 39 -8.39 17.25 -16.46
CA SER A 39 -9.53 16.54 -15.86
C SER A 39 -9.20 15.09 -15.47
N LEU A 40 -8.14 14.50 -16.00
CA LEU A 40 -7.69 13.14 -15.69
C LEU A 40 -6.62 13.09 -14.59
N SER A 41 -6.21 14.22 -14.03
CA SER A 41 -5.12 14.28 -13.03
C SER A 41 -5.33 13.36 -11.82
N THR A 42 -6.57 13.14 -11.40
CA THR A 42 -6.93 12.28 -10.26
C THR A 42 -7.22 10.83 -10.66
N LEU A 43 -7.16 10.49 -11.95
CA LEU A 43 -7.45 9.14 -12.44
C LEU A 43 -6.55 8.07 -11.82
N PRO A 44 -5.22 8.27 -11.65
CA PRO A 44 -4.36 7.27 -11.01
C PRO A 44 -4.83 6.91 -9.59
N MET A 45 -5.24 7.92 -8.81
CA MET A 45 -5.80 7.72 -7.47
C MET A 45 -7.15 6.97 -7.52
N SER A 46 -8.05 7.37 -8.42
CA SER A 46 -9.38 6.74 -8.54
C SER A 46 -9.27 5.28 -8.98
N ILE A 47 -8.36 4.97 -9.90
CA ILE A 47 -8.10 3.61 -10.37
C ILE A 47 -7.51 2.72 -9.27
N SER A 48 -6.71 3.27 -8.35
CA SER A 48 -6.21 2.51 -7.21
C SER A 48 -7.34 2.04 -6.28
N VAL A 49 -8.40 2.86 -6.11
CA VAL A 49 -9.59 2.46 -5.34
C VAL A 49 -10.31 1.29 -6.00
N VAL A 50 -10.43 1.31 -7.33
CA VAL A 50 -10.95 0.16 -8.10
C VAL A 50 -10.07 -1.07 -7.90
N GLY A 51 -8.75 -0.87 -7.91
CA GLY A 51 -7.77 -1.92 -7.60
C GLY A 51 -7.99 -2.54 -6.23
N ILE A 52 -8.25 -1.73 -5.19
CA ILE A 52 -8.57 -2.24 -3.84
C ILE A 52 -9.83 -3.11 -3.87
N ALA A 53 -10.89 -2.66 -4.55
CA ALA A 53 -12.14 -3.41 -4.63
C ALA A 53 -11.97 -4.78 -5.31
N VAL A 54 -11.31 -4.82 -6.46
CA VAL A 54 -10.97 -6.06 -7.18
C VAL A 54 -10.02 -6.93 -6.34
N GLY A 55 -9.01 -6.30 -5.76
CA GLY A 55 -8.00 -6.96 -4.93
C GLY A 55 -8.58 -7.60 -3.69
N ALA A 56 -9.65 -7.06 -3.09
CA ALA A 56 -10.27 -7.62 -1.91
C ALA A 56 -10.85 -9.03 -2.17
N ILE A 57 -11.45 -9.24 -3.34
CA ILE A 57 -11.98 -10.55 -3.76
C ILE A 57 -10.80 -11.51 -3.99
N PHE A 58 -9.79 -11.05 -4.72
CA PHE A 58 -8.61 -11.84 -5.04
C PHE A 58 -7.80 -12.21 -3.78
N ALA A 59 -7.55 -11.25 -2.89
CA ALA A 59 -6.81 -11.45 -1.65
C ALA A 59 -7.50 -12.49 -0.75
N THR A 60 -8.82 -12.38 -0.58
CA THR A 60 -9.58 -13.33 0.24
C THR A 60 -9.50 -14.74 -0.33
N LYS A 61 -9.70 -14.90 -1.64
CA LYS A 61 -9.65 -16.20 -2.31
C LYS A 61 -8.24 -16.79 -2.28
N LEU A 62 -7.22 -16.00 -2.59
CA LEU A 62 -5.83 -16.47 -2.59
C LEU A 62 -5.40 -16.90 -1.19
N MET A 63 -5.68 -16.09 -0.16
CA MET A 63 -5.31 -16.41 1.22
C MET A 63 -6.06 -17.62 1.79
N SER A 64 -7.26 -17.91 1.29
CA SER A 64 -7.98 -19.16 1.66
C SER A 64 -7.32 -20.40 1.08
N LEU A 65 -6.64 -20.29 -0.07
CA LEU A 65 -5.98 -21.39 -0.76
C LEU A 65 -4.55 -21.66 -0.24
N ILE A 66 -3.74 -20.59 -0.12
CA ILE A 66 -2.31 -20.72 0.22
C ILE A 66 -1.98 -20.32 1.66
N GLY A 67 -2.97 -19.87 2.42
CA GLY A 67 -2.82 -19.40 3.80
C GLY A 67 -2.37 -17.92 3.91
N ARG A 68 -2.57 -17.34 5.10
CA ARG A 68 -2.30 -15.92 5.38
C ARG A 68 -0.85 -15.53 5.14
N LYS A 69 0.10 -16.32 5.68
CA LYS A 69 1.54 -16.01 5.59
C LYS A 69 2.02 -15.96 4.14
N ALA A 70 1.70 -16.98 3.35
CA ALA A 70 2.11 -17.03 1.94
C ALA A 70 1.43 -15.91 1.13
N GLY A 71 0.15 -15.61 1.42
CA GLY A 71 -0.57 -14.51 0.79
C GLY A 71 0.05 -13.14 1.06
N PHE A 72 0.51 -12.87 2.28
CA PHE A 72 1.21 -11.61 2.61
C PHE A 72 2.57 -11.52 1.92
N ILE A 73 3.36 -12.62 1.88
CA ILE A 73 4.64 -12.64 1.16
C ILE A 73 4.43 -12.39 -0.33
N PHE A 74 3.44 -13.04 -0.93
CA PHE A 74 3.09 -12.86 -2.33
C PHE A 74 2.71 -11.40 -2.63
N ALA A 75 1.87 -10.80 -1.78
CA ALA A 75 1.45 -9.41 -1.92
C ALA A 75 2.62 -8.44 -1.77
N SER A 76 3.51 -8.66 -0.80
CA SER A 76 4.71 -7.82 -0.61
C SER A 76 5.61 -7.83 -1.83
N LEU A 77 5.94 -9.01 -2.35
CA LEU A 77 6.77 -9.14 -3.54
C LEU A 77 6.10 -8.51 -4.77
N GLY A 78 4.81 -8.74 -4.95
CA GLY A 78 4.03 -8.12 -6.02
C GLY A 78 4.03 -6.60 -5.93
N ASN A 79 3.74 -6.06 -4.75
CA ASN A 79 3.76 -4.61 -4.52
C ASN A 79 5.14 -3.99 -4.75
N SER A 80 6.22 -4.69 -4.37
CA SER A 80 7.58 -4.24 -4.63
C SER A 80 7.83 -4.06 -6.14
N LEU A 81 7.45 -5.04 -6.94
CA LEU A 81 7.58 -4.96 -8.40
C LEU A 81 6.71 -3.84 -9.00
N VAL A 82 5.49 -3.69 -8.49
CA VAL A 82 4.57 -2.64 -8.96
C VAL A 82 5.06 -1.25 -8.56
N SER A 83 5.69 -1.09 -7.39
CA SER A 83 6.30 0.18 -6.97
C SER A 83 7.46 0.58 -7.89
N LEU A 84 8.28 -0.37 -8.34
CA LEU A 84 9.30 -0.13 -9.37
C LEU A 84 8.67 0.26 -10.71
N LEU A 85 7.58 -0.40 -11.10
CA LEU A 85 6.84 -0.03 -12.30
C LEU A 85 6.28 1.40 -12.21
N ALA A 86 5.76 1.79 -11.05
CA ALA A 86 5.28 3.14 -10.81
C ALA A 86 6.43 4.16 -10.90
N ALA A 87 7.58 3.89 -10.28
CA ALA A 87 8.77 4.72 -10.39
C ALA A 87 9.23 4.87 -11.85
N TYR A 88 9.30 3.77 -12.58
CA TYR A 88 9.66 3.77 -14.01
C TYR A 88 8.66 4.58 -14.85
N SER A 89 7.35 4.45 -14.58
CA SER A 89 6.33 5.20 -15.31
C SER A 89 6.43 6.72 -15.12
N ILE A 90 6.91 7.16 -13.96
CA ILE A 90 7.17 8.58 -13.67
C ILE A 90 8.39 9.05 -14.46
N MET A 91 9.46 8.24 -14.48
CA MET A 91 10.68 8.54 -15.25
C MET A 91 10.38 8.74 -16.74
N GLU A 92 9.55 7.86 -17.30
CA GLU A 92 9.11 7.92 -18.70
C GLU A 92 7.97 8.92 -18.96
N GLN A 93 7.49 9.62 -17.94
CA GLN A 93 6.31 10.51 -18.01
C GLN A 93 5.08 9.83 -18.65
N ASN A 94 4.96 8.51 -18.46
CA ASN A 94 3.92 7.71 -19.07
C ASN A 94 2.69 7.61 -18.16
N PHE A 95 1.70 8.45 -18.41
CA PHE A 95 0.47 8.54 -17.63
C PHE A 95 -0.32 7.22 -17.59
N ILE A 96 -0.42 6.51 -18.72
CA ILE A 96 -1.18 5.25 -18.81
C ILE A 96 -0.50 4.19 -17.95
N LEU A 97 0.82 4.05 -18.07
CA LEU A 97 1.58 3.09 -17.28
C LEU A 97 1.50 3.40 -15.79
N PHE A 98 1.48 4.70 -15.42
CA PHE A 98 1.29 5.15 -14.04
C PHE A 98 -0.10 4.78 -13.50
N CYS A 99 -1.16 4.90 -14.31
CA CYS A 99 -2.50 4.44 -13.95
C CYS A 99 -2.54 2.92 -13.72
N VAL A 100 -1.90 2.14 -14.60
CA VAL A 100 -1.81 0.68 -14.46
C VAL A 100 -1.06 0.30 -13.19
N ALA A 101 0.06 0.94 -12.90
CA ALA A 101 0.81 0.72 -11.68
C ALA A 101 -0.06 1.04 -10.43
N ASN A 102 -0.78 2.17 -10.42
CA ASN A 102 -1.66 2.52 -9.31
C ASN A 102 -2.82 1.53 -9.12
N PHE A 103 -3.37 0.96 -10.20
CA PHE A 103 -4.36 -0.12 -10.09
C PHE A 103 -3.79 -1.31 -9.31
N PHE A 104 -2.62 -1.79 -9.70
CA PHE A 104 -2.00 -2.94 -9.03
C PHE A 104 -1.51 -2.63 -7.61
N LEU A 105 -1.05 -1.40 -7.32
CA LEU A 105 -0.81 -0.96 -5.95
C LEU A 105 -2.07 -1.04 -5.11
N GLY A 106 -3.22 -0.64 -5.68
CA GLY A 106 -4.52 -0.81 -5.04
C GLY A 106 -4.85 -2.28 -4.75
N VAL A 107 -4.62 -3.18 -5.72
CA VAL A 107 -4.79 -4.63 -5.51
C VAL A 107 -3.94 -5.11 -4.33
N GLY A 108 -2.69 -4.69 -4.25
CA GLY A 108 -1.80 -5.03 -3.14
C GLY A 108 -2.27 -4.47 -1.79
N MET A 109 -2.81 -3.25 -1.75
CA MET A 109 -3.38 -2.65 -0.54
C MET A 109 -4.54 -3.48 0.03
N ALA A 110 -5.31 -4.18 -0.81
CA ALA A 110 -6.37 -5.06 -0.35
C ALA A 110 -5.85 -6.21 0.53
N PHE A 111 -4.63 -6.69 0.29
CA PHE A 111 -3.97 -7.66 1.17
C PHE A 111 -3.61 -7.06 2.53
N THR A 112 -3.19 -5.80 2.57
CA THR A 112 -2.90 -5.10 3.82
C THR A 112 -4.15 -5.00 4.70
N HIS A 113 -5.32 -4.82 4.12
CA HIS A 113 -6.58 -4.84 4.86
C HIS A 113 -6.90 -6.21 5.52
N GLN A 114 -6.25 -7.30 5.10
CA GLN A 114 -6.42 -8.62 5.69
C GLN A 114 -5.68 -8.79 7.03
N TYR A 115 -4.76 -7.88 7.41
CA TYR A 115 -4.05 -7.98 8.70
C TYR A 115 -4.99 -8.02 9.90
N ARG A 116 -6.11 -7.26 9.86
CA ARG A 116 -7.12 -7.28 10.94
C ARG A 116 -7.76 -8.66 11.13
N PHE A 117 -7.98 -9.40 10.05
CA PHE A 117 -8.53 -10.76 10.13
C PHE A 117 -7.47 -11.75 10.60
N ALA A 118 -6.23 -11.63 10.14
CA ALA A 118 -5.12 -12.43 10.63
C ALA A 118 -4.86 -12.20 12.13
N ALA A 119 -5.02 -10.98 12.62
CA ALA A 119 -4.93 -10.65 14.03
C ALA A 119 -6.07 -11.28 14.84
N ALA A 120 -7.30 -11.23 14.32
CA ALA A 120 -8.45 -11.88 14.95
C ALA A 120 -8.28 -13.40 15.08
N GLU A 121 -7.71 -14.03 14.05
CA GLU A 121 -7.42 -15.48 14.04
C GLU A 121 -6.25 -15.86 14.98
N SER A 122 -5.41 -14.91 15.37
CA SER A 122 -4.22 -15.14 16.20
C SER A 122 -4.46 -15.08 17.70
N VAL A 123 -5.68 -14.77 18.14
CA VAL A 123 -6.05 -14.57 19.54
C VAL A 123 -7.29 -15.38 19.95
N GLU A 124 -7.51 -15.51 21.25
CA GLU A 124 -8.73 -16.11 21.81
C GLU A 124 -9.97 -15.22 21.49
N LYS A 125 -11.15 -15.85 21.42
CA LYS A 125 -12.40 -15.18 20.98
C LYS A 125 -12.75 -13.92 21.76
N ASP A 126 -12.52 -13.91 23.07
CA ASP A 126 -12.74 -12.78 23.96
C ASP A 126 -11.82 -11.58 23.69
N LYS A 127 -10.66 -11.82 23.05
CA LYS A 127 -9.63 -10.83 22.75
C LYS A 127 -9.69 -10.29 21.31
N ILE A 128 -10.57 -10.83 20.47
CA ILE A 128 -10.70 -10.42 19.06
C ILE A 128 -10.93 -8.90 18.90
N PRO A 129 -11.88 -8.27 19.61
CA PRO A 129 -12.11 -6.84 19.45
C PRO A 129 -10.86 -6.00 19.76
N LYS A 130 -10.12 -6.38 20.80
CA LYS A 130 -8.88 -5.70 21.19
C LYS A 130 -7.78 -5.89 20.14
N ALA A 131 -7.63 -7.09 19.59
CA ALA A 131 -6.65 -7.36 18.54
C ALA A 131 -6.92 -6.54 17.28
N ILE A 132 -8.17 -6.47 16.83
CA ILE A 132 -8.57 -5.64 15.68
C ILE A 132 -8.30 -4.16 15.96
N SER A 133 -8.63 -3.66 17.16
CA SER A 133 -8.37 -2.27 17.54
C SER A 133 -6.89 -1.92 17.50
N ILE A 134 -6.00 -2.80 17.93
CA ILE A 134 -4.55 -2.61 17.87
C ILE A 134 -4.07 -2.49 16.43
N ILE A 135 -4.56 -3.33 15.53
CA ILE A 135 -4.23 -3.24 14.10
C ILE A 135 -4.73 -1.92 13.49
N LEU A 136 -5.95 -1.50 13.82
CA LEU A 136 -6.50 -0.23 13.32
C LEU A 136 -5.73 0.99 13.84
N LEU A 137 -5.24 0.95 15.10
CA LEU A 137 -4.33 1.98 15.62
C LEU A 137 -3.03 2.05 14.82
N GLY A 138 -2.48 0.90 14.39
CA GLY A 138 -1.35 0.86 13.46
C GLY A 138 -1.64 1.61 12.15
N GLY A 139 -2.86 1.50 11.63
CA GLY A 139 -3.31 2.27 10.45
C GLY A 139 -3.34 3.78 10.68
N ILE A 140 -3.71 4.23 11.89
CA ILE A 140 -3.68 5.66 12.25
C ILE A 140 -2.22 6.16 12.30
N ILE A 141 -1.32 5.40 12.91
CA ILE A 141 0.11 5.74 12.96
C ILE A 141 0.67 5.85 11.55
N SER A 142 0.33 4.93 10.66
CA SER A 142 0.81 4.93 9.27
C SER A 142 0.36 6.16 8.48
N ALA A 143 -0.79 6.73 8.80
CA ALA A 143 -1.29 7.95 8.16
C ALA A 143 -0.40 9.18 8.43
N PHE A 144 0.32 9.20 9.56
CA PHE A 144 1.31 10.23 9.86
C PHE A 144 2.70 9.86 9.32
N VAL A 145 3.08 8.60 9.41
CA VAL A 145 4.39 8.09 8.97
C VAL A 145 4.53 8.21 7.44
N GLY A 146 3.49 7.85 6.69
CA GLY A 146 3.51 7.85 5.22
C GLY A 146 3.88 9.20 4.60
N PRO A 147 3.15 10.30 4.85
CA PRO A 147 3.49 11.62 4.34
C PRO A 147 4.86 12.12 4.80
N GLY A 148 5.28 11.79 6.03
CA GLY A 148 6.62 12.11 6.53
C GLY A 148 7.71 11.46 5.68
N ILE A 149 7.57 10.18 5.37
CA ILE A 149 8.50 9.45 4.50
C ILE A 149 8.48 10.01 3.08
N ALA A 150 7.31 10.28 2.52
CA ALA A 150 7.18 10.86 1.19
C ALA A 150 7.90 12.21 1.08
N ASN A 151 7.76 13.07 2.08
CA ASN A 151 8.42 14.38 2.10
C ASN A 151 9.95 14.25 2.28
N PHE A 152 10.41 13.32 3.12
CA PHE A 152 11.84 13.07 3.30
C PHE A 152 12.51 12.49 2.06
N SER A 153 11.78 11.67 1.30
CA SER A 153 12.31 10.91 0.16
C SER A 153 12.13 11.58 -1.20
N LYS A 154 11.39 12.69 -1.27
CA LYS A 154 11.05 13.35 -2.54
C LYS A 154 12.28 13.78 -3.35
N ASP A 155 13.36 14.17 -2.67
CA ASP A 155 14.57 14.73 -3.27
C ASP A 155 15.75 13.72 -3.32
N ILE A 156 15.54 12.44 -2.97
CA ILE A 156 16.60 11.42 -2.98
C ILE A 156 17.14 11.19 -4.39
N ILE A 157 16.29 11.34 -5.41
CA ILE A 157 16.71 11.32 -6.81
C ILE A 157 16.55 12.75 -7.32
N SER A 158 17.69 13.45 -7.45
CA SER A 158 17.75 14.88 -7.74
C SER A 158 17.10 15.32 -9.05
N ASP A 159 17.04 14.42 -10.05
CA ASP A 159 16.56 14.77 -11.39
C ASP A 159 15.05 14.53 -11.59
N GLN A 160 14.38 13.83 -10.67
CA GLN A 160 12.95 13.53 -10.83
C GLN A 160 12.23 13.47 -9.48
N LEU A 161 11.38 14.46 -9.27
CA LEU A 161 10.60 14.63 -8.05
C LEU A 161 9.72 13.39 -7.80
N TYR A 162 9.75 12.85 -6.57
CA TYR A 162 8.94 11.74 -6.08
C TYR A 162 9.26 10.32 -6.59
N VAL A 163 10.17 10.12 -7.55
CA VAL A 163 10.63 8.77 -7.94
C VAL A 163 11.25 8.06 -6.74
N GLY A 164 12.07 8.78 -5.96
CA GLY A 164 12.63 8.28 -4.71
C GLY A 164 11.59 7.79 -3.71
N SER A 165 10.42 8.45 -3.63
CA SER A 165 9.35 8.06 -2.73
C SER A 165 8.72 6.72 -3.10
N TYR A 166 8.55 6.42 -4.39
CA TYR A 166 8.07 5.11 -4.85
C TYR A 166 9.12 4.01 -4.67
N ILE A 167 10.40 4.32 -4.84
CA ILE A 167 11.49 3.38 -4.56
C ILE A 167 11.59 3.10 -3.05
N LEU A 168 11.50 4.13 -2.21
CA LEU A 168 11.48 3.94 -0.75
C LEU A 168 10.23 3.20 -0.25
N SER A 169 9.12 3.25 -0.98
CA SER A 169 7.94 2.45 -0.62
C SER A 169 8.22 0.94 -0.66
N LEU A 170 9.25 0.48 -1.41
CA LEU A 170 9.71 -0.90 -1.40
C LEU A 170 10.14 -1.39 0.00
N ILE A 171 10.69 -0.50 0.83
CA ILE A 171 11.18 -0.84 2.17
C ILE A 171 10.01 -1.02 3.15
N HIS A 172 8.83 -0.50 2.81
CA HIS A 172 7.65 -0.50 3.67
C HIS A 172 6.65 -1.62 3.33
N ILE A 173 6.90 -2.36 2.28
CA ILE A 173 6.08 -3.48 1.82
C ILE A 173 6.69 -4.80 2.32
#